data_0fbf4204ec95b087c22af25852c9c501
#
_entry.id   0fbf4204ec95b087c22af25852c9c501
#
_cell.length_a   1.000
_cell.length_b   1.000
_cell.length_c   1.000
_cell.angle_alpha   90.00
_cell.angle_beta   90.00
_cell.angle_gamma   90.00
#
_symmetry.space_group_name_H-M   'P 1'
#
loop_
_entity.id
_entity.type
_entity.pdbx_description
1 polymer ?
#
loop_
_entity_poly.entity_id
_entity_poly.type
_entity_poly.pdbx_seq_one_letter_code
_entity_poly.pdbx_strand_id
1 'polypeptide(L)'
;GEVLDYLRVAENWVIAKTKPPRFLVGVPLGQSNLRKEHRVTVIAVKPEGGPMFTHADSQTHLAYGDEILVMGTTKDVTRFAALS
;
A
#
# COMPACT_ATOMS: atom_id res chain seq x y z
N GLY A 1 -4.36 5.73 8.32
CA GLY A 1 -2.94 5.64 8.04
C GLY A 1 -2.33 6.96 7.65
N GLU A 2 -1.04 6.97 7.57
CA GLU A 2 -0.30 8.15 7.18
C GLU A 2 0.84 7.76 6.25
N VAL A 3 1.28 8.72 5.45
CA VAL A 3 2.43 8.50 4.59
C VAL A 3 3.68 8.58 5.45
N LEU A 4 4.48 7.52 5.44
CA LEU A 4 5.76 7.47 6.14
C LEU A 4 6.88 8.04 5.28
N ASP A 5 6.74 7.91 3.97
CA ASP A 5 7.73 8.39 3.02
C ASP A 5 7.12 8.28 1.63
N TYR A 6 7.59 9.09 0.67
CA TYR A 6 7.11 8.90 -0.67
C TYR A 6 8.11 9.40 -1.71
N LEU A 7 8.02 8.82 -2.91
CA LEU A 7 8.88 9.10 -4.04
C LEU A 7 8.02 9.47 -5.25
N ARG A 8 8.24 10.65 -5.78
CA ARG A 8 7.60 11.04 -7.05
C ARG A 8 8.39 10.42 -8.19
N VAL A 9 7.73 9.58 -8.99
CA VAL A 9 8.38 8.93 -10.12
C VAL A 9 8.04 9.59 -11.45
N ALA A 10 6.97 10.39 -11.48
CA ALA A 10 6.57 11.19 -12.63
C ALA A 10 5.74 12.35 -12.12
N GLU A 11 5.31 13.25 -12.99
CA GLU A 11 4.60 14.45 -12.59
C GLU A 11 3.36 14.17 -11.74
N ASN A 12 2.64 13.10 -12.04
CA ASN A 12 1.40 12.77 -11.35
C ASN A 12 1.38 11.30 -10.92
N TRP A 13 2.53 10.76 -10.54
CA TRP A 13 2.64 9.35 -10.19
C TRP A 13 3.65 9.19 -9.08
N VAL A 14 3.25 8.52 -7.99
CA VAL A 14 4.11 8.36 -6.81
C VAL A 14 4.11 6.93 -6.31
N ILE A 15 5.16 6.59 -5.58
CA ILE A 15 5.22 5.40 -4.75
C ILE A 15 5.33 5.90 -3.32
N ALA A 16 4.45 5.44 -2.43
CA ALA A 16 4.44 5.87 -1.05
C ALA A 16 4.59 4.68 -0.11
N LYS A 17 5.31 4.90 0.98
CA LYS A 17 5.40 3.95 2.07
C LYS A 17 4.35 4.35 3.10
N THR A 18 3.49 3.42 3.49
CA THR A 18 2.41 3.69 4.43
C THR A 18 2.06 2.40 5.19
N LYS A 19 1.27 2.53 6.21
CA LYS A 19 0.71 1.38 6.92
C LYS A 19 -0.55 0.92 6.21
N PRO A 20 -0.87 -0.38 6.21
CA PRO A 20 -2.12 -0.84 5.60
C PRO A 20 -3.32 -0.34 6.41
N PRO A 21 -4.38 0.11 5.73
CA PRO A 21 -5.62 0.45 6.42
C PRO A 21 -6.27 -0.81 6.96
N ARG A 22 -7.09 -0.63 7.99
CA ARG A 22 -7.71 -1.74 8.71
C ARG A 22 -8.51 -2.68 7.80
N PHE A 23 -9.25 -2.11 6.85
CA PHE A 23 -10.10 -2.94 5.98
C PHE A 23 -9.29 -3.92 5.13
N LEU A 24 -8.01 -3.63 4.91
CA LEU A 24 -7.16 -4.43 4.05
C LEU A 24 -6.43 -5.54 4.80
N VAL A 25 -6.37 -5.44 6.13
CA VAL A 25 -5.65 -6.42 6.94
C VAL A 25 -6.34 -7.78 6.85
N GLY A 26 -5.56 -8.82 6.52
CA GLY A 26 -6.06 -10.19 6.44
C GLY A 26 -6.78 -10.55 5.15
N VAL A 27 -6.96 -9.58 4.24
CA VAL A 27 -7.63 -9.84 2.97
C VAL A 27 -6.57 -10.10 1.90
N PRO A 28 -6.64 -11.23 1.18
CA PRO A 28 -5.70 -11.44 0.07
C PRO A 28 -5.79 -10.29 -0.92
N LEU A 29 -4.66 -9.75 -1.33
CA LEU A 29 -4.67 -8.56 -2.18
C LEU A 29 -5.48 -8.77 -3.47
N GLY A 30 -5.45 -9.98 -4.01
CA GLY A 30 -6.24 -10.29 -5.21
C GLY A 30 -7.74 -10.21 -5.02
N GLN A 31 -8.23 -10.24 -3.78
CA GLN A 31 -9.64 -10.16 -3.46
C GLN A 31 -10.05 -8.78 -2.92
N SER A 32 -9.09 -7.86 -2.85
CA SER A 32 -9.32 -6.57 -2.18
C SER A 32 -9.95 -5.52 -3.09
N ASN A 33 -9.95 -5.72 -4.40
CA ASN A 33 -10.41 -4.72 -5.38
C ASN A 33 -9.71 -3.37 -5.26
N LEU A 34 -8.48 -3.35 -4.77
CA LEU A 34 -7.77 -2.08 -4.53
C LEU A 34 -7.63 -1.24 -5.77
N ARG A 35 -7.25 -1.88 -6.88
CA ARG A 35 -7.03 -1.14 -8.11
C ARG A 35 -8.32 -0.54 -8.64
N LYS A 36 -9.39 -1.29 -8.56
CA LYS A 36 -10.69 -0.86 -9.07
C LYS A 36 -11.34 0.20 -8.18
N GLU A 37 -11.29 -0.01 -6.86
CA GLU A 37 -12.02 0.86 -5.94
C GLU A 37 -11.19 2.03 -5.42
N HIS A 38 -9.87 1.82 -5.26
CA HIS A 38 -9.00 2.84 -4.67
C HIS A 38 -7.94 3.34 -5.64
N ARG A 39 -7.80 2.70 -6.80
CA ARG A 39 -6.87 3.08 -7.87
C ARG A 39 -5.42 3.10 -7.44
N VAL A 40 -5.08 2.25 -6.50
CA VAL A 40 -3.71 2.07 -6.05
C VAL A 40 -3.31 0.60 -6.17
N THR A 41 -2.02 0.36 -6.29
CA THR A 41 -1.45 -0.98 -6.34
C THR A 41 -0.47 -1.12 -5.19
N VAL A 42 -0.58 -2.19 -4.40
CA VAL A 42 0.42 -2.55 -3.41
C VAL A 42 1.50 -3.33 -4.12
N ILE A 43 2.71 -2.81 -4.14
CA ILE A 43 3.81 -3.43 -4.88
C ILE A 43 4.77 -4.22 -4.00
N ALA A 44 4.85 -3.90 -2.70
CA ALA A 44 5.77 -4.57 -1.79
C ALA A 44 5.26 -4.44 -0.37
N VAL A 45 5.69 -5.37 0.48
CA VAL A 45 5.33 -5.39 1.90
C VAL A 45 6.56 -5.72 2.72
N LYS A 46 6.70 -5.03 3.86
CA LYS A 46 7.71 -5.34 4.87
C LYS A 46 6.96 -5.66 6.16
N PRO A 47 7.10 -6.89 6.67
CA PRO A 47 6.46 -7.24 7.95
C PRO A 47 7.00 -6.35 9.08
N GLU A 48 6.17 -6.11 10.08
CA GLU A 48 6.59 -5.36 11.25
C GLU A 48 7.81 -6.04 11.87
N GLY A 49 8.88 -5.26 12.08
CA GLY A 49 10.12 -5.80 12.60
C GLY A 49 10.94 -6.59 11.58
N GLY A 50 10.46 -6.74 10.38
CA GLY A 50 11.19 -7.46 9.34
C GLY A 50 12.31 -6.62 8.75
N PRO A 51 13.30 -7.27 8.12
CA PRO A 51 14.49 -6.57 7.65
C PRO A 51 14.33 -5.89 6.30
N MET A 52 13.37 -6.28 5.48
CA MET A 52 13.31 -5.79 4.11
C MET A 52 11.94 -5.93 3.51
N PHE A 53 11.69 -5.17 2.45
CA PHE A 53 10.49 -5.34 1.62
C PHE A 53 10.63 -6.57 0.73
N THR A 54 9.50 -7.22 0.48
CA THR A 54 9.42 -8.31 -0.48
C THR A 54 8.25 -8.01 -1.42
N HIS A 55 8.24 -8.69 -2.56
CA HIS A 55 7.18 -8.49 -3.56
C HIS A 55 5.82 -8.84 -2.97
N ALA A 56 4.83 -8.04 -3.32
CA ALA A 56 3.43 -8.37 -3.03
C ALA A 56 2.80 -8.97 -4.28
N ASP A 57 1.87 -9.89 -4.08
CA ASP A 57 1.10 -10.48 -5.19
C ASP A 57 -0.34 -10.71 -4.74
N SER A 58 -1.12 -11.37 -5.57
CA SER A 58 -2.55 -11.59 -5.30
C SER A 58 -2.80 -12.42 -4.04
N GLN A 59 -1.84 -13.21 -3.62
CA GLN A 59 -1.95 -14.10 -2.46
C GLN A 59 -1.50 -13.45 -1.16
N THR A 60 -0.87 -12.28 -1.26
CA THR A 60 -0.31 -11.61 -0.09
C THR A 60 -1.40 -11.19 0.88
N HIS A 61 -1.22 -11.52 2.15
CA HIS A 61 -2.07 -11.05 3.25
C HIS A 61 -1.26 -10.02 4.04
N LEU A 62 -1.86 -8.87 4.33
CA LEU A 62 -1.20 -7.85 5.14
C LEU A 62 -1.60 -8.02 6.59
N ALA A 63 -0.66 -7.73 7.48
CA ALA A 63 -0.89 -7.75 8.92
C ALA A 63 -0.86 -6.34 9.47
N TYR A 64 -1.55 -6.11 10.56
CA TYR A 64 -1.51 -4.84 11.26
C TYR A 64 -0.07 -4.54 11.69
N GLY A 65 0.43 -3.37 11.38
CA GLY A 65 1.80 -3.01 11.70
C GLY A 65 2.79 -3.20 10.57
N ASP A 66 2.41 -3.92 9.51
CA ASP A 66 3.27 -4.01 8.33
C ASP A 66 3.46 -2.62 7.71
N GLU A 67 4.51 -2.49 6.91
CA GLU A 67 4.69 -1.35 6.03
C GLU A 67 4.47 -1.81 4.60
N ILE A 68 3.81 -0.99 3.81
CA ILE A 68 3.55 -1.32 2.40
C ILE A 68 4.02 -0.20 1.50
N LEU A 69 4.41 -0.56 0.28
CA LEU A 69 4.66 0.39 -0.77
C LEU A 69 3.47 0.36 -1.71
N VAL A 70 2.86 1.52 -1.92
CA VAL A 70 1.70 1.65 -2.79
C VAL A 70 2.02 2.61 -3.91
N MET A 71 1.44 2.36 -5.08
CA MET A 71 1.71 3.13 -6.29
C MET A 71 0.41 3.59 -6.91
N GLY A 72 0.39 4.80 -7.40
CA GLY A 72 -0.76 5.38 -8.08
C GLY A 72 -0.54 6.86 -8.32
N THR A 73 -1.63 7.55 -8.76
CA THR A 73 -1.55 8.99 -8.88
C THR A 73 -1.39 9.61 -7.49
N THR A 74 -0.81 10.80 -7.44
CA THR A 74 -0.63 11.52 -6.18
C THR A 74 -1.94 11.62 -5.42
N LYS A 75 -3.03 11.96 -6.12
CA LYS A 75 -4.35 12.11 -5.50
C LYS A 75 -4.85 10.80 -4.91
N ASP A 76 -4.76 9.72 -5.66
CA ASP A 76 -5.29 8.43 -5.21
C ASP A 76 -4.47 7.86 -4.05
N VAL A 77 -3.15 7.99 -4.14
CA VAL A 77 -2.26 7.52 -3.06
C VAL A 77 -2.50 8.32 -1.78
N THR A 78 -2.65 9.64 -1.90
CA THR A 78 -2.92 10.49 -0.73
C THR A 78 -4.24 10.10 -0.08
N ARG A 79 -5.27 9.86 -0.89
CA ARG A 79 -6.58 9.44 -0.39
C ARG A 79 -6.49 8.09 0.32
N PHE A 80 -5.79 7.14 -0.30
CA PHE A 80 -5.63 5.81 0.29
C PHE A 80 -4.87 5.89 1.62
N ALA A 81 -3.79 6.66 1.67
CA ALA A 81 -2.97 6.78 2.88
C ALA A 81 -3.72 7.44 4.03
N ALA A 82 -4.77 8.20 3.74
CA ALA A 82 -5.59 8.84 4.77
C ALA A 82 -6.57 7.87 5.46
N LEU A 83 -6.76 6.68 4.89
CA LEU A 83 -7.63 5.67 5.48
C LEU A 83 -6.94 5.08 6.72
N SER A 84 -7.71 4.75 7.72
CA SER A 84 -7.16 4.17 8.95
C SER A 84 -7.65 2.75 9.22
#